data_eac00b0fd35940cdc5d47e8fa15f4105
#
_entry.id   eac00b0fd35940cdc5d47e8fa15f4105
#
_cell.length_a   1.000
_cell.length_b   1.000
_cell.length_c   1.000
_cell.angle_alpha   90.00
_cell.angle_beta   90.00
_cell.angle_gamma   90.00
#
_symmetry.space_group_name_H-M   'P 1'
#
loop_
_entity.id
_entity.type
_entity.pdbx_description
1 polymer ?
#
loop_
_entity_poly.entity_id
_entity_poly.type
_entity_poly.pdbx_seq_one_letter_code
_entity_poly.pdbx_strand_id
1 'polypeptide(L)'
;MRGSFTYCNPTKLYFGKNALQKLAGELDKYGHNVQLIYGGGSIKKNGIYDEVIQVLKGCGKNVIEDGGVMPNPTVDKLREGVQIARDNDVDLLLAVGGGSCCDYAKAVSVSVKCDDDPWEKYYVRFEEPDCEIIPVGCVLTMVGTGSEMNGGAVITNHETKQKIGHVFGTEVMPKFTVLNPMYTLSLPHYQMVAGIYDIFNHICEQYFSGADDNVSDYLSEGLMRSLIHSSRIANKDPQDYEARSNIMWTATWALNTLLSRAKTTDWMVHMLGQAAGAYTDATHGMTLAAVSLPYYRYLVQSAAGEDAGPGGEACIANFARFAKEVWDVSTEDGKGGQLSEVEAAFAGIDAMEAWMKELGLVMNLTELGATEDMVEGIADSTIILKGGYKVLTREEVVEILRQSL
;
A
#
# COMPACT_ATOMS: atom_id res chain seq x y z
N MET A 1 -12.44 -18.53 14.49
CA MET A 1 -12.12 -17.10 14.48
C MET A 1 -11.87 -16.67 15.91
N ARG A 2 -10.68 -16.22 16.24
CA ARG A 2 -10.30 -15.78 17.59
C ARG A 2 -10.43 -14.26 17.69
N GLY A 3 -11.00 -13.79 18.80
CA GLY A 3 -11.12 -12.38 19.11
C GLY A 3 -12.43 -11.73 18.64
N SER A 4 -12.68 -10.55 19.21
CA SER A 4 -13.79 -9.68 18.84
C SER A 4 -13.28 -8.52 18.02
N PHE A 5 -14.02 -8.08 17.00
CA PHE A 5 -13.67 -6.91 16.21
C PHE A 5 -14.91 -6.14 15.78
N THR A 6 -14.74 -4.88 15.48
CA THR A 6 -15.71 -4.06 14.75
C THR A 6 -15.16 -3.82 13.34
N TYR A 7 -16.01 -3.97 12.34
CA TYR A 7 -15.71 -3.60 10.96
C TYR A 7 -16.64 -2.48 10.51
N CYS A 8 -16.04 -1.40 10.05
CA CYS A 8 -16.74 -0.29 9.41
C CYS A 8 -15.82 0.29 8.34
N ASN A 9 -16.32 0.41 7.13
CA ASN A 9 -15.68 1.18 6.07
C ASN A 9 -16.71 2.14 5.49
N PRO A 10 -16.61 3.45 5.79
CA PRO A 10 -17.62 4.42 5.41
C PRO A 10 -17.46 4.94 3.97
N THR A 11 -16.41 4.56 3.27
CA THR A 11 -16.11 5.06 1.93
C THR A 11 -17.12 4.58 0.91
N LYS A 12 -17.79 5.51 0.23
CA LYS A 12 -18.67 5.19 -0.89
C LYS A 12 -17.87 5.07 -2.16
N LEU A 13 -17.87 3.90 -2.77
CA LEU A 13 -17.05 3.59 -3.93
C LEU A 13 -17.88 3.50 -5.21
N TYR A 14 -17.41 4.16 -6.27
CA TYR A 14 -17.95 4.12 -7.63
C TYR A 14 -16.93 3.47 -8.56
N PHE A 15 -17.30 2.37 -9.20
CA PHE A 15 -16.40 1.58 -10.03
C PHE A 15 -16.88 1.51 -11.50
N GLY A 16 -15.94 1.56 -12.43
CA GLY A 16 -16.17 1.31 -13.86
C GLY A 16 -15.98 2.55 -14.76
N LYS A 17 -16.10 2.35 -16.08
CA LYS A 17 -15.82 3.39 -17.10
C LYS A 17 -16.59 4.70 -16.90
N ASN A 18 -17.79 4.62 -16.35
CA ASN A 18 -18.68 5.77 -16.15
C ASN A 18 -18.67 6.27 -14.70
N ALA A 19 -17.75 5.81 -13.87
CA ALA A 19 -17.73 6.13 -12.44
C ALA A 19 -17.59 7.64 -12.17
N LEU A 20 -16.83 8.37 -12.99
CA LEU A 20 -16.66 9.83 -12.84
C LEU A 20 -17.98 10.61 -12.93
N GLN A 21 -18.97 10.10 -13.64
CA GLN A 21 -20.30 10.75 -13.74
C GLN A 21 -21.01 10.84 -12.36
N LYS A 22 -20.60 10.04 -11.38
CA LYS A 22 -21.14 10.08 -10.03
C LYS A 22 -20.54 11.20 -9.18
N LEU A 23 -19.41 11.76 -9.60
CA LEU A 23 -18.71 12.81 -8.86
C LEU A 23 -19.60 14.03 -8.62
N ALA A 24 -20.38 14.48 -9.60
CA ALA A 24 -21.27 15.61 -9.45
C ALA A 24 -22.23 15.47 -8.24
N GLY A 25 -22.90 14.32 -8.13
CA GLY A 25 -23.82 14.05 -7.02
C GLY A 25 -23.15 13.89 -5.66
N GLU A 26 -21.84 13.62 -5.62
CA GLU A 26 -21.06 13.68 -4.38
C GLU A 26 -20.69 15.14 -4.03
N LEU A 27 -20.25 15.91 -5.01
CA LEU A 27 -19.85 17.32 -4.82
C LEU A 27 -20.97 18.18 -4.24
N ASP A 28 -22.23 17.90 -4.56
CA ASP A 28 -23.40 18.63 -4.05
C ASP A 28 -23.53 18.58 -2.50
N LYS A 29 -22.85 17.64 -1.86
CA LYS A 29 -22.90 17.46 -0.39
C LYS A 29 -21.89 18.33 0.37
N TYR A 30 -20.96 18.96 -0.33
CA TYR A 30 -19.85 19.72 0.24
C TYR A 30 -19.93 21.18 -0.16
N GLY A 31 -19.25 22.04 0.58
CA GLY A 31 -19.21 23.47 0.34
C GLY A 31 -18.60 23.84 -1.01
N HIS A 32 -18.36 25.13 -1.19
CA HIS A 32 -18.00 25.71 -2.49
C HIS A 32 -16.52 25.51 -2.85
N ASN A 33 -15.62 25.57 -1.85
CA ASN A 33 -14.18 25.59 -2.04
C ASN A 33 -13.61 24.18 -2.07
N VAL A 34 -13.04 23.76 -3.21
CA VAL A 34 -12.45 22.43 -3.39
C VAL A 34 -10.97 22.56 -3.69
N GLN A 35 -10.11 22.02 -2.81
CA GLN A 35 -8.68 21.89 -3.09
C GLN A 35 -8.46 20.67 -3.97
N LEU A 36 -8.04 20.91 -5.21
CA LEU A 36 -7.76 19.86 -6.20
C LEU A 36 -6.29 19.42 -6.10
N ILE A 37 -6.08 18.26 -5.49
CA ILE A 37 -4.77 17.69 -5.21
C ILE A 37 -4.37 16.74 -6.33
N TYR A 38 -3.18 16.93 -6.93
CA TYR A 38 -2.67 16.04 -7.97
C TYR A 38 -1.14 16.04 -8.04
N GLY A 39 -0.57 15.02 -8.72
CA GLY A 39 0.87 14.85 -8.84
C GLY A 39 1.53 15.73 -9.88
N GLY A 40 2.62 15.25 -10.52
CA GLY A 40 3.49 16.00 -11.45
C GLY A 40 2.89 16.32 -12.83
N GLY A 41 1.57 16.19 -13.02
CA GLY A 41 0.88 16.62 -14.25
C GLY A 41 0.58 15.52 -15.26
N SER A 42 0.77 14.25 -14.95
CA SER A 42 0.35 13.14 -15.82
C SER A 42 -1.14 13.21 -16.16
N ILE A 43 -2.00 13.56 -15.19
CA ILE A 43 -3.44 13.71 -15.39
C ILE A 43 -3.81 14.83 -16.40
N LYS A 44 -2.96 15.85 -16.53
CA LYS A 44 -3.14 16.91 -17.55
C LYS A 44 -2.79 16.40 -18.95
N LYS A 45 -1.81 15.51 -19.05
CA LYS A 45 -1.39 14.94 -20.35
C LYS A 45 -2.36 13.90 -20.91
N ASN A 46 -3.02 13.14 -20.02
CA ASN A 46 -3.95 12.08 -20.41
C ASN A 46 -5.43 12.49 -20.37
N GLY A 47 -5.74 13.78 -20.10
CA GLY A 47 -7.08 14.35 -20.15
C GLY A 47 -7.93 14.17 -18.92
N ILE A 48 -7.49 13.40 -17.92
CA ILE A 48 -8.25 13.16 -16.66
C ILE A 48 -8.50 14.48 -15.90
N TYR A 49 -7.50 15.38 -15.90
CA TYR A 49 -7.63 16.70 -15.29
C TYR A 49 -8.81 17.48 -15.89
N ASP A 50 -8.91 17.52 -17.23
CA ASP A 50 -9.95 18.28 -17.92
C ASP A 50 -11.34 17.68 -17.66
N GLU A 51 -11.46 16.35 -17.61
CA GLU A 51 -12.70 15.67 -17.23
C GLU A 51 -13.16 16.06 -15.81
N VAL A 52 -12.25 16.02 -14.84
CA VAL A 52 -12.54 16.39 -13.43
C VAL A 52 -12.88 17.87 -13.31
N ILE A 53 -12.11 18.76 -13.93
CA ILE A 53 -12.37 20.21 -13.92
C ILE A 53 -13.73 20.53 -14.56
N GLN A 54 -14.11 19.85 -15.61
CA GLN A 54 -15.42 20.03 -16.23
C GLN A 54 -16.55 19.73 -15.25
N VAL A 55 -16.43 18.64 -14.48
CA VAL A 55 -17.43 18.28 -13.45
C VAL A 55 -17.45 19.32 -12.34
N LEU A 56 -16.29 19.70 -11.78
CA LEU A 56 -16.17 20.69 -10.71
C LEU A 56 -16.81 22.04 -11.12
N LYS A 57 -16.47 22.56 -12.29
CA LYS A 57 -17.04 23.80 -12.83
C LYS A 57 -18.54 23.67 -13.12
N GLY A 58 -18.99 22.52 -13.63
CA GLY A 58 -20.40 22.23 -13.86
C GLY A 58 -21.23 22.25 -12.57
N CYS A 59 -20.61 21.90 -11.42
CA CYS A 59 -21.23 21.98 -10.10
C CYS A 59 -21.00 23.34 -9.40
N GLY A 60 -20.46 24.33 -10.10
CA GLY A 60 -20.21 25.67 -9.55
C GLY A 60 -19.15 25.72 -8.45
N LYS A 61 -18.22 24.76 -8.39
CA LYS A 61 -17.16 24.75 -7.37
C LYS A 61 -16.05 25.76 -7.69
N ASN A 62 -15.54 26.39 -6.65
CA ASN A 62 -14.30 27.16 -6.68
C ASN A 62 -13.13 26.18 -6.52
N VAL A 63 -12.29 26.08 -7.54
CA VAL A 63 -11.19 25.10 -7.59
C VAL A 63 -9.90 25.79 -7.16
N ILE A 64 -9.33 25.32 -6.07
CA ILE A 64 -8.01 25.71 -5.56
C ILE A 64 -7.02 24.61 -5.95
N GLU A 65 -6.11 24.91 -6.86
CA GLU A 65 -5.14 23.91 -7.32
C GLU A 65 -4.03 23.69 -6.30
N ASP A 66 -3.76 22.42 -5.99
CA ASP A 66 -2.62 21.97 -5.21
C ASP A 66 -1.92 20.83 -5.96
N GLY A 67 -1.11 21.22 -6.94
CA GLY A 67 -0.37 20.32 -7.79
C GLY A 67 1.04 20.01 -7.28
N GLY A 68 1.73 19.10 -7.97
CA GLY A 68 3.13 18.78 -7.69
C GLY A 68 3.33 17.82 -6.52
N VAL A 69 2.29 17.09 -6.10
CA VAL A 69 2.47 16.02 -5.10
C VAL A 69 3.40 14.96 -5.69
N MET A 70 4.57 14.78 -5.07
CA MET A 70 5.58 13.82 -5.50
C MET A 70 5.24 12.41 -5.01
N PRO A 71 5.80 11.37 -5.63
CA PRO A 71 5.92 10.07 -4.97
C PRO A 71 6.62 10.28 -3.61
N ASN A 72 6.17 9.60 -2.56
CA ASN A 72 6.65 9.83 -1.19
C ASN A 72 6.46 11.30 -0.74
N PRO A 73 5.22 11.77 -0.53
CA PRO A 73 4.95 13.17 -0.21
C PRO A 73 5.68 13.60 1.08
N THR A 74 6.23 14.81 1.05
CA THR A 74 7.11 15.31 2.11
C THR A 74 6.38 16.14 3.15
N VAL A 75 7.01 16.30 4.32
CA VAL A 75 6.53 17.19 5.40
C VAL A 75 6.39 18.63 4.91
N ASP A 76 7.32 19.11 4.09
CA ASP A 76 7.26 20.48 3.57
C ASP A 76 6.06 20.67 2.63
N LYS A 77 5.82 19.68 1.75
CA LYS A 77 4.64 19.71 0.88
C LYS A 77 3.34 19.61 1.69
N LEU A 78 3.32 18.83 2.78
CA LEU A 78 2.19 18.75 3.69
C LEU A 78 1.88 20.13 4.31
N ARG A 79 2.90 20.83 4.82
CA ARG A 79 2.74 22.17 5.39
C ARG A 79 2.23 23.18 4.35
N GLU A 80 2.73 23.11 3.11
CA GLU A 80 2.23 23.93 1.99
C GLU A 80 0.73 23.68 1.74
N GLY A 81 0.30 22.43 1.63
CA GLY A 81 -1.10 22.10 1.38
C GLY A 81 -2.04 22.48 2.51
N VAL A 82 -1.59 22.38 3.75
CA VAL A 82 -2.32 22.86 4.93
C VAL A 82 -2.53 24.39 4.85
N GLN A 83 -1.47 25.12 4.45
CA GLN A 83 -1.57 26.57 4.32
C GLN A 83 -2.52 26.99 3.18
N ILE A 84 -2.43 26.29 2.02
CA ILE A 84 -3.38 26.50 0.90
C ILE A 84 -4.83 26.28 1.38
N ALA A 85 -5.09 25.22 2.14
CA ALA A 85 -6.42 24.92 2.64
C ALA A 85 -6.95 26.00 3.60
N ARG A 86 -6.09 26.51 4.49
CA ARG A 86 -6.43 27.55 5.45
C ARG A 86 -6.73 28.90 4.79
N ASP A 87 -5.89 29.31 3.83
CA ASP A 87 -5.99 30.60 3.14
C ASP A 87 -7.24 30.70 2.26
N ASN A 88 -7.82 29.54 1.88
CA ASN A 88 -8.96 29.47 0.97
C ASN A 88 -10.24 28.88 1.60
N ASP A 89 -10.28 28.70 2.92
CA ASP A 89 -11.44 28.11 3.62
C ASP A 89 -11.99 26.87 2.90
N VAL A 90 -11.12 25.87 2.68
CA VAL A 90 -11.43 24.68 1.91
C VAL A 90 -12.46 23.80 2.59
N ASP A 91 -13.50 23.40 1.83
CA ASP A 91 -14.60 22.54 2.29
C ASP A 91 -14.41 21.06 1.95
N LEU A 92 -13.60 20.77 0.92
CA LEU A 92 -13.35 19.41 0.41
C LEU A 92 -11.95 19.33 -0.19
N LEU A 93 -11.22 18.28 0.16
CA LEU A 93 -9.98 17.88 -0.52
C LEU A 93 -10.30 16.80 -1.55
N LEU A 94 -10.02 17.07 -2.83
CA LEU A 94 -10.24 16.10 -3.92
C LEU A 94 -8.90 15.63 -4.46
N ALA A 95 -8.48 14.42 -4.08
CA ALA A 95 -7.27 13.79 -4.60
C ALA A 95 -7.52 13.16 -5.97
N VAL A 96 -6.78 13.61 -6.98
CA VAL A 96 -6.82 13.05 -8.35
C VAL A 96 -5.44 12.50 -8.69
N GLY A 97 -5.22 11.21 -8.42
CA GLY A 97 -3.89 10.61 -8.55
C GLY A 97 -3.80 9.20 -8.03
N GLY A 98 -2.60 8.77 -7.70
CA GLY A 98 -2.32 7.50 -7.02
C GLY A 98 -2.36 7.64 -5.49
N GLY A 99 -1.86 6.60 -4.79
CA GLY A 99 -1.81 6.55 -3.34
C GLY A 99 -1.16 7.75 -2.68
N SER A 100 -0.06 8.27 -3.23
CA SER A 100 0.61 9.46 -2.69
C SER A 100 -0.29 10.69 -2.63
N CYS A 101 -1.17 10.90 -3.63
CA CYS A 101 -2.15 11.99 -3.61
C CYS A 101 -3.24 11.74 -2.55
N CYS A 102 -3.67 10.48 -2.38
CA CYS A 102 -4.66 10.11 -1.37
C CYS A 102 -4.09 10.26 0.05
N ASP A 103 -2.87 9.78 0.28
CA ASP A 103 -2.16 9.91 1.58
C ASP A 103 -1.96 11.37 1.95
N TYR A 104 -1.45 12.15 1.00
CA TYR A 104 -1.26 13.58 1.17
C TYR A 104 -2.58 14.31 1.51
N ALA A 105 -3.66 14.01 0.77
CA ALA A 105 -4.96 14.61 1.05
C ALA A 105 -5.48 14.27 2.45
N LYS A 106 -5.30 13.04 2.92
CA LYS A 106 -5.66 12.63 4.29
C LYS A 106 -4.79 13.33 5.34
N ALA A 107 -3.49 13.43 5.10
CA ALA A 107 -2.58 14.16 5.98
C ALA A 107 -2.94 15.65 6.07
N VAL A 108 -3.23 16.32 4.95
CA VAL A 108 -3.74 17.70 4.94
C VAL A 108 -5.06 17.79 5.70
N SER A 109 -5.99 16.88 5.45
CA SER A 109 -7.34 16.81 6.04
C SER A 109 -7.34 16.93 7.56
N VAL A 110 -6.49 16.15 8.24
CA VAL A 110 -6.37 16.15 9.71
C VAL A 110 -5.59 17.33 10.25
N SER A 111 -4.85 18.03 9.38
CA SER A 111 -3.90 19.09 9.79
C SER A 111 -4.45 20.51 9.64
N VAL A 112 -5.48 20.73 8.81
CA VAL A 112 -5.99 22.09 8.49
C VAL A 112 -6.46 22.83 9.75
N LYS A 113 -7.21 22.17 10.62
CA LYS A 113 -7.76 22.76 11.86
C LYS A 113 -6.92 22.44 13.10
N CYS A 114 -5.75 21.85 12.93
CA CYS A 114 -4.82 21.53 14.00
C CYS A 114 -3.82 22.67 14.20
N ASP A 115 -3.57 23.07 15.44
CA ASP A 115 -2.60 24.13 15.77
C ASP A 115 -1.17 23.59 15.92
N ASP A 116 -1.01 22.30 16.18
CA ASP A 116 0.29 21.64 16.30
C ASP A 116 0.97 21.42 14.95
N ASP A 117 2.30 21.24 14.96
CA ASP A 117 3.00 20.75 13.77
C ASP A 117 2.51 19.35 13.41
N PRO A 118 2.03 19.11 12.16
CA PRO A 118 1.43 17.84 11.78
C PRO A 118 2.41 16.66 11.79
N TRP A 119 3.70 16.89 11.51
CA TRP A 119 4.70 15.83 11.57
C TRP A 119 4.90 15.34 13.01
N GLU A 120 5.12 16.27 13.93
CA GLU A 120 5.32 15.96 15.35
C GLU A 120 4.11 15.27 15.96
N LYS A 121 2.90 15.79 15.68
CA LYS A 121 1.67 15.27 16.27
C LYS A 121 1.32 13.88 15.72
N TYR A 122 1.25 13.77 14.41
CA TYR A 122 0.67 12.56 13.79
C TYR A 122 1.70 11.50 13.42
N TYR A 123 2.95 11.86 13.14
CA TYR A 123 3.97 10.89 12.65
C TYR A 123 5.08 10.59 13.66
N VAL A 124 5.30 11.46 14.66
CA VAL A 124 6.26 11.19 15.73
C VAL A 124 5.53 10.68 16.98
N ARG A 125 4.48 11.39 17.44
CA ARG A 125 3.74 11.00 18.64
C ARG A 125 2.57 10.05 18.39
N PHE A 126 2.17 9.84 17.13
CA PHE A 126 1.05 8.97 16.72
C PHE A 126 -0.27 9.32 17.42
N GLU A 127 -0.54 10.61 17.61
CA GLU A 127 -1.77 11.07 18.22
C GLU A 127 -2.96 11.03 17.22
N GLU A 128 -4.15 10.72 17.71
CA GLU A 128 -5.37 10.80 16.90
C GLU A 128 -5.81 12.25 16.71
N PRO A 129 -6.53 12.57 15.61
CA PRO A 129 -7.06 13.91 15.39
C PRO A 129 -8.05 14.31 16.50
N ASP A 130 -7.85 15.49 17.08
CA ASP A 130 -8.68 16.10 18.12
C ASP A 130 -9.37 17.39 17.66
N CYS A 131 -9.33 17.66 16.37
CA CYS A 131 -9.93 18.83 15.71
C CYS A 131 -10.86 18.42 14.57
N GLU A 132 -11.55 19.38 13.98
CA GLU A 132 -12.39 19.16 12.80
C GLU A 132 -11.56 18.68 11.62
N ILE A 133 -12.04 17.65 10.93
CA ILE A 133 -11.39 17.01 9.79
C ILE A 133 -12.06 17.48 8.50
N ILE A 134 -11.28 17.99 7.55
CA ILE A 134 -11.80 18.35 6.23
C ILE A 134 -12.08 17.07 5.43
N PRO A 135 -13.28 16.89 4.87
CA PRO A 135 -13.60 15.69 4.12
C PRO A 135 -12.70 15.49 2.89
N VAL A 136 -12.39 14.22 2.60
CA VAL A 136 -11.58 13.80 1.43
C VAL A 136 -12.44 13.03 0.44
N GLY A 137 -12.29 13.32 -0.86
CA GLY A 137 -12.75 12.50 -1.96
C GLY A 137 -11.57 12.08 -2.84
N CYS A 138 -11.68 10.94 -3.53
CA CYS A 138 -10.62 10.43 -4.39
C CYS A 138 -11.13 10.13 -5.82
N VAL A 139 -10.30 10.42 -6.80
CA VAL A 139 -10.38 9.93 -8.19
C VAL A 139 -9.07 9.21 -8.47
N LEU A 140 -9.08 7.88 -8.45
CA LEU A 140 -7.86 7.08 -8.49
C LEU A 140 -7.36 6.90 -9.93
N THR A 141 -6.07 7.15 -10.15
CA THR A 141 -5.43 6.99 -11.47
C THR A 141 -4.30 5.97 -11.49
N MET A 142 -3.87 5.48 -10.33
CA MET A 142 -2.88 4.43 -10.15
C MET A 142 -3.27 3.57 -8.96
N VAL A 143 -3.09 2.27 -9.07
CA VAL A 143 -3.43 1.29 -8.04
C VAL A 143 -2.18 0.76 -7.33
N GLY A 144 -2.34 0.37 -6.08
CA GLY A 144 -1.29 -0.19 -5.20
C GLY A 144 -1.75 -0.12 -3.75
N THR A 145 -1.75 1.07 -3.19
CA THR A 145 -1.86 1.35 -1.76
C THR A 145 -3.22 1.10 -1.11
N GLY A 146 -4.32 0.99 -1.88
CA GLY A 146 -5.68 0.96 -1.32
C GLY A 146 -6.06 2.22 -0.50
N SER A 147 -5.26 3.30 -0.61
CA SER A 147 -5.38 4.53 0.18
C SER A 147 -6.71 5.25 -0.02
N GLU A 148 -7.35 5.00 -1.12
CA GLU A 148 -8.67 5.52 -1.48
C GLU A 148 -9.82 4.94 -0.62
N MET A 149 -9.55 3.87 0.14
CA MET A 149 -10.56 3.21 0.97
C MET A 149 -10.02 2.79 2.35
N ASN A 150 -8.99 3.48 2.86
CA ASN A 150 -8.45 3.28 4.20
C ASN A 150 -8.07 4.61 4.86
N GLY A 151 -7.71 4.56 6.14
CA GLY A 151 -7.27 5.72 6.92
C GLY A 151 -5.74 5.93 6.94
N GLY A 152 -4.97 5.10 6.22
CA GLY A 152 -3.51 5.22 6.18
C GLY A 152 -3.04 6.46 5.42
N ALA A 153 -2.03 7.14 5.94
CA ALA A 153 -1.34 8.23 5.26
C ALA A 153 0.15 8.15 5.56
N VAL A 154 0.97 8.10 4.52
CA VAL A 154 2.44 7.98 4.64
C VAL A 154 3.08 9.28 4.22
N ILE A 155 3.91 9.86 5.09
CA ILE A 155 4.64 11.11 4.85
C ILE A 155 6.14 10.86 5.07
N THR A 156 6.96 11.54 4.27
CA THR A 156 8.42 11.44 4.31
C THR A 156 9.05 12.70 4.87
N ASN A 157 9.95 12.54 5.82
CA ASN A 157 10.81 13.61 6.32
C ASN A 157 12.24 13.36 5.84
N HIS A 158 12.71 14.16 4.88
CA HIS A 158 14.06 14.03 4.34
C HIS A 158 15.16 14.49 5.30
N GLU A 159 14.84 15.40 6.23
CA GLU A 159 15.82 15.86 7.23
C GLU A 159 16.19 14.75 8.21
N THR A 160 15.19 14.00 8.67
CA THR A 160 15.37 12.88 9.61
C THR A 160 15.55 11.54 8.90
N LYS A 161 15.45 11.49 7.56
CA LYS A 161 15.46 10.26 6.75
C LYS A 161 14.46 9.23 7.25
N GLN A 162 13.24 9.68 7.52
CA GLN A 162 12.13 8.85 7.99
C GLN A 162 10.96 8.92 7.02
N LYS A 163 10.36 7.76 6.75
CA LYS A 163 9.11 7.63 6.01
C LYS A 163 8.16 6.85 6.90
N ILE A 164 7.15 7.54 7.42
CA ILE A 164 6.27 7.02 8.46
C ILE A 164 4.82 7.04 7.97
N GLY A 165 4.13 5.91 8.18
CA GLY A 165 2.70 5.78 7.97
C GLY A 165 1.93 5.87 9.28
N HIS A 166 0.88 6.68 9.32
CA HIS A 166 -0.13 6.66 10.37
C HIS A 166 -1.43 6.08 9.82
N VAL A 167 -2.05 5.18 10.56
CA VAL A 167 -3.37 4.63 10.22
C VAL A 167 -4.41 5.27 11.13
N PHE A 168 -5.03 6.33 10.63
CA PHE A 168 -6.09 7.06 11.32
C PHE A 168 -7.41 6.27 11.40
N GLY A 169 -8.33 6.75 12.21
CA GLY A 169 -9.68 6.21 12.34
C GLY A 169 -10.54 6.35 11.08
N THR A 170 -11.77 5.81 11.16
CA THR A 170 -12.71 5.77 10.01
C THR A 170 -13.17 7.15 9.54
N GLU A 171 -13.07 8.16 10.40
CA GLU A 171 -13.41 9.56 10.10
C GLU A 171 -12.48 10.19 9.06
N VAL A 172 -11.22 9.72 8.97
CA VAL A 172 -10.21 10.20 8.01
C VAL A 172 -10.32 9.47 6.67
N MET A 173 -10.97 8.30 6.63
CA MET A 173 -11.18 7.59 5.37
C MET A 173 -11.91 8.48 4.35
N PRO A 174 -11.54 8.41 3.06
CA PRO A 174 -12.24 9.15 2.02
C PRO A 174 -13.75 8.94 2.07
N LYS A 175 -14.53 9.99 1.92
CA LYS A 175 -16.00 9.92 1.97
C LYS A 175 -16.55 9.26 0.73
N PHE A 176 -15.88 9.46 -0.40
CA PHE A 176 -16.19 8.79 -1.66
C PHE A 176 -14.93 8.58 -2.49
N THR A 177 -15.01 7.58 -3.38
CA THR A 177 -13.92 7.23 -4.29
C THR A 177 -14.46 6.85 -5.65
N VAL A 178 -13.83 7.39 -6.70
CA VAL A 178 -14.09 7.10 -8.10
C VAL A 178 -12.97 6.24 -8.65
N LEU A 179 -13.29 5.01 -9.04
CA LEU A 179 -12.39 4.02 -9.61
C LEU A 179 -12.77 3.76 -11.08
N ASN A 180 -12.03 4.37 -12.00
CA ASN A 180 -12.16 4.10 -13.43
C ASN A 180 -10.93 3.35 -13.95
N PRO A 181 -11.00 2.04 -14.24
CA PRO A 181 -9.86 1.27 -14.72
C PRO A 181 -9.20 1.82 -15.98
N MET A 182 -9.95 2.55 -16.84
CA MET A 182 -9.40 3.22 -18.01
C MET A 182 -8.28 4.20 -17.67
N TYR A 183 -8.32 4.83 -16.49
CA TYR A 183 -7.31 5.79 -16.06
C TYR A 183 -5.95 5.13 -15.77
N THR A 184 -5.94 3.83 -15.56
CA THR A 184 -4.70 3.06 -15.32
C THR A 184 -4.02 2.58 -16.59
N LEU A 185 -4.71 2.60 -17.76
CA LEU A 185 -4.16 2.07 -19.02
C LEU A 185 -2.95 2.87 -19.54
N SER A 186 -2.80 4.13 -19.13
CA SER A 186 -1.66 4.99 -19.47
C SER A 186 -0.46 4.87 -18.55
N LEU A 187 -0.51 4.00 -17.52
CA LEU A 187 0.61 3.82 -16.60
C LEU A 187 1.81 3.18 -17.31
N PRO A 188 3.03 3.70 -17.11
CA PRO A 188 4.25 3.01 -17.52
C PRO A 188 4.33 1.63 -16.87
N HIS A 189 4.93 0.66 -17.59
CA HIS A 189 5.09 -0.71 -17.12
C HIS A 189 5.70 -0.79 -15.71
N TYR A 190 6.78 -0.05 -15.45
CA TYR A 190 7.44 0.02 -14.15
C TYR A 190 6.48 0.39 -13.01
N GLN A 191 5.61 1.39 -13.22
CA GLN A 191 4.63 1.81 -12.22
C GLN A 191 3.50 0.81 -12.06
N MET A 192 3.09 0.16 -13.15
CA MET A 192 2.07 -0.88 -13.11
C MET A 192 2.51 -2.07 -12.26
N VAL A 193 3.71 -2.62 -12.53
CA VAL A 193 4.19 -3.80 -11.81
C VAL A 193 4.57 -3.47 -10.36
N ALA A 194 5.08 -2.27 -10.09
CA ALA A 194 5.30 -1.80 -8.72
C ALA A 194 3.98 -1.77 -7.92
N GLY A 195 2.91 -1.24 -8.51
CA GLY A 195 1.58 -1.23 -7.88
C GLY A 195 1.01 -2.64 -7.68
N ILE A 196 1.17 -3.54 -8.66
CA ILE A 196 0.76 -4.95 -8.55
C ILE A 196 1.47 -5.62 -7.38
N TYR A 197 2.78 -5.39 -7.24
CA TYR A 197 3.54 -5.99 -6.15
C TYR A 197 3.15 -5.43 -4.78
N ASP A 198 2.91 -4.14 -4.69
CA ASP A 198 2.42 -3.48 -3.47
C ASP A 198 1.08 -4.10 -3.00
N ILE A 199 0.12 -4.31 -3.94
CA ILE A 199 -1.14 -5.00 -3.66
C ILE A 199 -0.88 -6.41 -3.10
N PHE A 200 -0.01 -7.17 -3.77
CA PHE A 200 0.32 -8.54 -3.36
C PHE A 200 0.92 -8.58 -1.96
N ASN A 201 1.85 -7.67 -1.69
CA ASN A 201 2.51 -7.61 -0.39
C ASN A 201 1.58 -7.16 0.74
N HIS A 202 0.65 -6.23 0.48
CA HIS A 202 -0.41 -5.89 1.43
C HIS A 202 -1.20 -7.12 1.88
N ILE A 203 -1.53 -8.03 0.94
CA ILE A 203 -2.24 -9.25 1.26
C ILE A 203 -1.33 -10.21 2.04
N CYS A 204 -0.09 -10.39 1.61
CA CYS A 204 0.88 -11.27 2.26
C CYS A 204 1.11 -10.92 3.72
N GLU A 205 1.29 -9.63 4.06
CA GLU A 205 1.60 -9.21 5.43
C GLU A 205 0.40 -9.28 6.38
N GLN A 206 -0.80 -9.39 5.85
CA GLN A 206 -1.99 -9.74 6.62
C GLN A 206 -2.20 -11.26 6.69
N TYR A 207 -1.82 -11.99 5.64
CA TYR A 207 -1.92 -13.44 5.56
C TYR A 207 -0.87 -14.16 6.41
N PHE A 208 0.41 -13.76 6.35
CA PHE A 208 1.51 -14.34 7.11
C PHE A 208 1.52 -13.86 8.56
N SER A 209 0.42 -14.08 9.28
CA SER A 209 0.28 -13.73 10.68
C SER A 209 -0.72 -14.63 11.38
N GLY A 210 -0.49 -14.88 12.68
CA GLY A 210 -1.35 -15.77 13.49
C GLY A 210 -1.25 -17.23 13.09
N ALA A 211 -2.00 -18.08 13.79
CA ALA A 211 -2.05 -19.53 13.60
C ALA A 211 -3.48 -20.01 13.26
N ASP A 212 -4.39 -19.10 12.95
CA ASP A 212 -5.80 -19.42 12.78
C ASP A 212 -6.13 -19.63 11.30
N ASP A 213 -6.82 -20.71 11.00
CA ASP A 213 -7.52 -20.93 9.75
C ASP A 213 -8.87 -20.20 9.81
N ASN A 214 -8.99 -19.09 9.11
CA ASN A 214 -10.17 -18.24 9.16
C ASN A 214 -10.57 -17.65 7.78
N VAL A 215 -11.72 -16.98 7.74
CA VAL A 215 -12.26 -16.38 6.50
C VAL A 215 -11.27 -15.42 5.83
N SER A 216 -10.45 -14.67 6.60
CA SER A 216 -9.46 -13.76 6.05
C SER A 216 -8.38 -14.48 5.26
N ASP A 217 -7.99 -15.69 5.65
CA ASP A 217 -7.01 -16.51 4.91
C ASP A 217 -7.56 -16.93 3.54
N TYR A 218 -8.78 -17.47 3.48
CA TYR A 218 -9.42 -17.86 2.20
C TYR A 218 -9.66 -16.67 1.27
N LEU A 219 -10.05 -15.50 1.82
CA LEU A 219 -10.19 -14.28 1.03
C LEU A 219 -8.83 -13.81 0.48
N SER A 220 -7.78 -13.86 1.29
CA SER A 220 -6.42 -13.50 0.91
C SER A 220 -5.91 -14.39 -0.23
N GLU A 221 -6.08 -15.71 -0.12
CA GLU A 221 -5.71 -16.69 -1.14
C GLU A 221 -6.44 -16.42 -2.47
N GLY A 222 -7.76 -16.18 -2.41
CA GLY A 222 -8.57 -15.84 -3.57
C GLY A 222 -8.13 -14.55 -4.24
N LEU A 223 -7.81 -13.50 -3.47
CA LEU A 223 -7.32 -12.23 -3.99
C LEU A 223 -5.92 -12.35 -4.59
N MET A 224 -5.00 -13.07 -3.94
CA MET A 224 -3.65 -13.33 -4.49
C MET A 224 -3.72 -14.08 -5.82
N ARG A 225 -4.52 -15.15 -5.92
CA ARG A 225 -4.71 -15.92 -7.16
C ARG A 225 -5.30 -15.06 -8.28
N SER A 226 -6.31 -14.24 -7.97
CA SER A 226 -6.90 -13.29 -8.94
C SER A 226 -5.88 -12.26 -9.42
N LEU A 227 -5.07 -11.74 -8.51
CA LEU A 227 -4.03 -10.75 -8.83
C LEU A 227 -2.92 -11.35 -9.70
N ILE A 228 -2.42 -12.55 -9.36
CA ILE A 228 -1.42 -13.27 -10.15
C ILE A 228 -1.93 -13.52 -11.57
N HIS A 229 -3.17 -14.01 -11.71
CA HIS A 229 -3.79 -14.23 -13.00
C HIS A 229 -3.88 -12.95 -13.82
N SER A 230 -4.47 -11.90 -13.26
CA SER A 230 -4.70 -10.63 -13.95
C SER A 230 -3.41 -9.87 -14.24
N SER A 231 -2.39 -9.97 -13.36
CA SER A 231 -1.08 -9.37 -13.58
C SER A 231 -0.36 -9.96 -14.79
N ARG A 232 -0.45 -11.28 -14.98
CA ARG A 232 0.14 -11.96 -16.15
C ARG A 232 -0.51 -11.54 -17.47
N ILE A 233 -1.82 -11.28 -17.46
CA ILE A 233 -2.53 -10.74 -18.63
C ILE A 233 -2.09 -9.30 -18.87
N ALA A 234 -2.16 -8.44 -17.86
CA ALA A 234 -1.78 -7.03 -17.97
C ALA A 234 -0.29 -6.83 -18.33
N ASN A 235 0.59 -7.76 -17.93
CA ASN A 235 2.00 -7.73 -18.30
C ASN A 235 2.22 -7.99 -19.80
N LYS A 236 1.39 -8.83 -20.41
CA LYS A 236 1.41 -9.14 -21.86
C LYS A 236 0.64 -8.12 -22.68
N ASP A 237 -0.51 -7.70 -22.19
CA ASP A 237 -1.37 -6.68 -22.80
C ASP A 237 -1.77 -5.63 -21.76
N PRO A 238 -0.99 -4.53 -21.64
CA PRO A 238 -1.29 -3.45 -20.70
C PRO A 238 -2.61 -2.72 -20.96
N GLN A 239 -3.25 -2.95 -22.12
CA GLN A 239 -4.52 -2.35 -22.51
C GLN A 239 -5.72 -3.25 -22.21
N ASP A 240 -5.51 -4.47 -21.69
CA ASP A 240 -6.61 -5.35 -21.31
C ASP A 240 -7.41 -4.76 -20.15
N TYR A 241 -8.63 -4.32 -20.49
CA TYR A 241 -9.50 -3.63 -19.52
C TYR A 241 -9.93 -4.52 -18.37
N GLU A 242 -10.20 -5.80 -18.64
CA GLU A 242 -10.66 -6.75 -17.61
C GLU A 242 -9.56 -7.02 -16.59
N ALA A 243 -8.34 -7.27 -17.07
CA ALA A 243 -7.19 -7.45 -16.19
C ALA A 243 -6.91 -6.20 -15.33
N ARG A 244 -6.95 -5.01 -15.94
CA ARG A 244 -6.78 -3.73 -15.21
C ARG A 244 -7.90 -3.48 -14.19
N SER A 245 -9.13 -3.89 -14.53
CA SER A 245 -10.27 -3.80 -13.62
C SER A 245 -10.13 -4.71 -12.42
N ASN A 246 -9.70 -5.96 -12.64
CA ASN A 246 -9.48 -6.92 -11.58
C ASN A 246 -8.33 -6.49 -10.66
N ILE A 247 -7.22 -5.97 -11.22
CA ILE A 247 -6.10 -5.43 -10.43
C ILE A 247 -6.59 -4.26 -9.57
N MET A 248 -7.33 -3.29 -10.15
CA MET A 248 -7.86 -2.14 -9.41
C MET A 248 -8.81 -2.57 -8.30
N TRP A 249 -9.70 -3.52 -8.56
CA TRP A 249 -10.63 -4.02 -7.56
C TRP A 249 -9.92 -4.77 -6.44
N THR A 250 -8.92 -5.60 -6.79
CA THR A 250 -8.10 -6.32 -5.80
C THR A 250 -7.33 -5.34 -4.92
N ALA A 251 -6.78 -4.25 -5.47
CA ALA A 251 -6.06 -3.23 -4.69
C ALA A 251 -6.90 -2.65 -3.55
N THR A 252 -8.14 -2.31 -3.84
CA THR A 252 -9.08 -1.78 -2.84
C THR A 252 -9.35 -2.80 -1.73
N TRP A 253 -9.55 -4.08 -2.07
CA TRP A 253 -9.80 -5.14 -1.08
C TRP A 253 -8.55 -5.54 -0.30
N ALA A 254 -7.38 -5.39 -0.89
CA ALA A 254 -6.11 -5.72 -0.23
C ALA A 254 -5.86 -4.91 1.04
N LEU A 255 -6.31 -3.65 1.10
CA LEU A 255 -6.03 -2.78 2.25
C LEU A 255 -7.20 -1.87 2.66
N ASN A 256 -8.43 -2.40 2.67
CA ASN A 256 -9.61 -1.70 3.20
C ASN A 256 -9.98 -2.12 4.62
N THR A 257 -9.06 -2.69 5.36
CA THR A 257 -9.17 -3.20 6.73
C THR A 257 -9.93 -4.52 6.89
N LEU A 258 -10.48 -5.13 5.81
CA LEU A 258 -11.23 -6.38 5.90
C LEU A 258 -10.33 -7.57 6.24
N LEU A 259 -9.23 -7.74 5.48
CA LEU A 259 -8.34 -8.90 5.61
C LEU A 259 -7.64 -8.97 6.97
N SER A 260 -7.38 -7.82 7.61
CA SER A 260 -6.76 -7.74 8.92
C SER A 260 -7.67 -8.16 10.09
N ARG A 261 -8.98 -8.38 9.83
CA ARG A 261 -9.91 -8.75 10.91
C ARG A 261 -9.57 -10.13 11.47
N ALA A 262 -9.44 -10.18 12.78
CA ALA A 262 -9.01 -11.38 13.53
C ALA A 262 -7.58 -11.88 13.18
N LYS A 263 -6.71 -10.99 12.65
CA LYS A 263 -5.30 -11.26 12.36
C LYS A 263 -4.42 -10.30 13.18
N THR A 264 -3.20 -10.73 13.49
CA THR A 264 -2.20 -9.87 14.17
C THR A 264 -1.45 -8.96 13.20
N THR A 265 -1.35 -9.35 11.94
CA THR A 265 -0.66 -8.67 10.84
C THR A 265 0.84 -8.44 11.07
N ASP A 266 1.65 -8.60 10.05
CA ASP A 266 3.12 -8.51 10.14
C ASP A 266 3.63 -7.08 9.89
N TRP A 267 3.53 -6.61 8.66
CA TRP A 267 3.97 -5.29 8.18
C TRP A 267 5.50 -5.05 8.17
N MET A 268 6.32 -6.06 8.41
CA MET A 268 7.77 -5.87 8.44
C MET A 268 8.40 -5.62 7.07
N VAL A 269 7.85 -6.18 5.99
CA VAL A 269 8.29 -5.84 4.62
C VAL A 269 8.04 -4.35 4.33
N HIS A 270 6.89 -3.83 4.75
CA HIS A 270 6.59 -2.40 4.64
C HIS A 270 7.56 -1.54 5.46
N MET A 271 7.89 -1.93 6.69
CA MET A 271 8.83 -1.16 7.51
C MET A 271 10.23 -1.13 6.91
N LEU A 272 10.75 -2.27 6.44
CA LEU A 272 12.03 -2.37 5.73
C LEU A 272 12.02 -1.56 4.43
N GLY A 273 10.97 -1.72 3.60
CA GLY A 273 10.82 -1.01 2.33
C GLY A 273 10.64 0.50 2.48
N GLN A 274 9.92 0.96 3.51
CA GLN A 274 9.77 2.39 3.82
C GLN A 274 11.08 3.00 4.28
N ALA A 275 11.81 2.32 5.19
CA ALA A 275 13.13 2.76 5.63
C ALA A 275 14.11 2.85 4.45
N ALA A 276 14.19 1.83 3.59
CA ALA A 276 15.00 1.86 2.38
C ALA A 276 14.57 3.00 1.44
N GLY A 277 13.27 3.22 1.27
CA GLY A 277 12.71 4.30 0.45
C GLY A 277 13.05 5.71 0.97
N ALA A 278 13.19 5.89 2.28
CA ALA A 278 13.60 7.17 2.87
C ALA A 278 15.06 7.54 2.53
N TYR A 279 15.90 6.56 2.24
CA TYR A 279 17.30 6.75 1.84
C TYR A 279 17.50 6.85 0.34
N THR A 280 16.66 6.16 -0.45
CA THR A 280 16.87 6.01 -1.90
C THR A 280 15.88 6.82 -2.75
N ASP A 281 14.80 7.31 -2.14
CA ASP A 281 13.62 7.89 -2.83
C ASP A 281 13.01 6.99 -3.93
N ALA A 282 13.29 5.68 -3.86
CA ALA A 282 12.82 4.71 -4.82
C ALA A 282 11.31 4.48 -4.73
N THR A 283 10.73 3.97 -5.83
CA THR A 283 9.31 3.63 -5.91
C THR A 283 8.95 2.56 -4.89
N HIS A 284 7.90 2.82 -4.08
CA HIS A 284 7.52 2.01 -2.93
C HIS A 284 7.38 0.52 -3.24
N GLY A 285 6.57 0.13 -4.24
CA GLY A 285 6.42 -1.28 -4.58
C GLY A 285 7.72 -1.98 -5.00
N MET A 286 8.72 -1.24 -5.51
CA MET A 286 10.04 -1.78 -5.82
C MET A 286 10.89 -1.98 -4.56
N THR A 287 10.83 -1.06 -3.58
CA THR A 287 11.52 -1.29 -2.29
C THR A 287 10.94 -2.48 -1.54
N LEU A 288 9.61 -2.69 -1.60
CA LEU A 288 8.99 -3.90 -1.06
C LEU A 288 9.47 -5.17 -1.77
N ALA A 289 9.54 -5.15 -3.12
CA ALA A 289 9.99 -6.29 -3.91
C ALA A 289 11.44 -6.68 -3.57
N ALA A 290 12.31 -5.69 -3.35
CA ALA A 290 13.71 -5.92 -3.05
C ALA A 290 13.93 -6.59 -1.67
N VAL A 291 13.12 -6.26 -0.66
CA VAL A 291 13.35 -6.75 0.72
C VAL A 291 12.50 -7.97 1.08
N SER A 292 11.43 -8.27 0.35
CA SER A 292 10.45 -9.28 0.74
C SER A 292 10.97 -10.71 0.70
N LEU A 293 11.67 -11.10 -0.38
CA LEU A 293 12.19 -12.48 -0.50
C LEU A 293 13.25 -12.79 0.57
N PRO A 294 14.28 -11.92 0.81
CA PRO A 294 15.20 -12.10 1.92
C PRO A 294 14.49 -12.22 3.26
N TYR A 295 13.49 -11.35 3.53
CA TYR A 295 12.73 -11.39 4.76
C TYR A 295 11.93 -12.71 4.93
N TYR A 296 11.16 -13.12 3.93
CA TYR A 296 10.35 -14.34 4.01
C TYR A 296 11.21 -15.60 4.12
N ARG A 297 12.34 -15.67 3.39
CA ARG A 297 13.31 -16.76 3.53
C ARG A 297 13.91 -16.80 4.92
N TYR A 298 14.26 -15.63 5.48
CA TYR A 298 14.75 -15.51 6.84
C TYR A 298 13.75 -16.02 7.88
N LEU A 299 12.45 -15.66 7.73
CA LEU A 299 11.40 -16.15 8.63
C LEU A 299 11.30 -17.69 8.62
N VAL A 300 11.23 -18.30 7.43
CA VAL A 300 11.11 -19.75 7.31
C VAL A 300 12.37 -20.46 7.82
N GLN A 301 13.58 -19.95 7.54
CA GLN A 301 14.83 -20.48 8.05
C GLN A 301 14.89 -20.41 9.58
N SER A 302 14.55 -19.27 10.17
CA SER A 302 14.48 -19.09 11.61
C SER A 302 13.46 -20.01 12.28
N ALA A 303 12.28 -20.17 11.63
CA ALA A 303 11.22 -21.06 12.13
C ALA A 303 11.57 -22.54 12.05
N ALA A 304 12.40 -22.95 11.11
CA ALA A 304 12.89 -24.34 10.97
C ALA A 304 14.12 -24.64 11.85
N GLY A 305 14.71 -23.63 12.49
CA GLY A 305 15.90 -23.78 13.33
C GLY A 305 15.58 -24.31 14.74
N GLU A 306 16.64 -24.67 15.49
CA GLU A 306 16.51 -25.17 16.87
C GLU A 306 15.92 -24.15 17.84
N ASP A 307 16.13 -22.85 17.58
CA ASP A 307 15.62 -21.72 18.37
C ASP A 307 14.33 -21.12 17.82
N ALA A 308 13.53 -21.91 17.12
CA ALA A 308 12.23 -21.48 16.61
C ALA A 308 11.35 -20.96 17.76
N GLY A 309 11.00 -19.68 17.69
CA GLY A 309 10.13 -19.03 18.68
C GLY A 309 8.70 -19.59 18.66
N PRO A 310 7.80 -19.09 19.51
CA PRO A 310 6.42 -19.59 19.61
C PRO A 310 5.61 -19.52 18.31
N GLY A 311 6.03 -18.69 17.35
CA GLY A 311 5.42 -18.54 16.03
C GLY A 311 5.98 -19.47 14.95
N GLY A 312 7.03 -20.25 15.22
CA GLY A 312 7.76 -21.01 14.20
C GLY A 312 6.93 -22.07 13.49
N GLU A 313 6.19 -22.87 14.22
CA GLU A 313 5.30 -23.90 13.65
C GLU A 313 4.21 -23.28 12.77
N ALA A 314 3.59 -22.21 13.25
CA ALA A 314 2.58 -21.48 12.48
C ALA A 314 3.14 -20.80 11.23
N CYS A 315 4.38 -20.29 11.30
CA CYS A 315 5.10 -19.74 10.16
C CYS A 315 5.25 -20.79 9.06
N ILE A 316 5.84 -21.94 9.38
CA ILE A 316 6.07 -23.02 8.42
C ILE A 316 4.75 -23.49 7.81
N ALA A 317 3.73 -23.75 8.65
CA ALA A 317 2.43 -24.22 8.18
C ALA A 317 1.76 -23.23 7.22
N ASN A 318 1.81 -21.92 7.51
CA ASN A 318 1.21 -20.89 6.66
C ASN A 318 1.99 -20.68 5.35
N PHE A 319 3.32 -20.74 5.35
CA PHE A 319 4.10 -20.69 4.12
C PHE A 319 3.92 -21.96 3.26
N ALA A 320 3.77 -23.14 3.87
CA ALA A 320 3.44 -24.36 3.16
C ALA A 320 2.00 -24.31 2.55
N ARG A 321 1.03 -23.75 3.29
CA ARG A 321 -0.31 -23.47 2.80
C ARG A 321 -0.30 -22.49 1.62
N PHE A 322 0.46 -21.41 1.72
CA PHE A 322 0.65 -20.43 0.64
C PHE A 322 1.19 -21.07 -0.64
N ALA A 323 2.17 -21.97 -0.52
CA ALA A 323 2.70 -22.72 -1.65
C ALA A 323 1.60 -23.53 -2.37
N LYS A 324 0.78 -24.23 -1.60
CA LYS A 324 -0.30 -25.06 -2.12
C LYS A 324 -1.47 -24.26 -2.66
N GLU A 325 -2.03 -23.35 -1.84
CA GLU A 325 -3.32 -22.69 -2.13
C GLU A 325 -3.19 -21.48 -3.07
N VAL A 326 -2.01 -20.85 -3.13
CA VAL A 326 -1.78 -19.67 -3.99
C VAL A 326 -1.03 -20.03 -5.27
N TRP A 327 -0.04 -20.93 -5.19
CA TRP A 327 0.86 -21.24 -6.28
C TRP A 327 0.63 -22.61 -6.93
N ASP A 328 -0.31 -23.40 -6.40
CA ASP A 328 -0.57 -24.78 -6.86
C ASP A 328 0.72 -25.67 -6.85
N VAL A 329 1.62 -25.43 -5.88
CA VAL A 329 2.84 -26.22 -5.71
C VAL A 329 2.46 -27.66 -5.37
N SER A 330 3.01 -28.62 -6.12
CA SER A 330 2.80 -30.04 -5.83
C SER A 330 3.35 -30.40 -4.46
N THR A 331 2.61 -31.20 -3.71
CA THR A 331 3.10 -31.78 -2.45
C THR A 331 3.97 -33.01 -2.68
N GLU A 332 4.09 -33.50 -3.91
CA GLU A 332 4.94 -34.65 -4.28
C GLU A 332 6.37 -34.18 -4.62
N ASP A 333 7.37 -34.87 -4.10
CA ASP A 333 8.80 -34.57 -4.31
C ASP A 333 9.36 -34.98 -5.69
N GLY A 334 8.50 -35.48 -6.59
CA GLY A 334 8.88 -35.99 -7.89
C GLY A 334 9.64 -37.35 -7.87
N LYS A 335 9.87 -37.90 -6.68
CA LYS A 335 10.54 -39.19 -6.47
C LYS A 335 9.61 -40.22 -5.84
N GLY A 336 8.33 -39.89 -5.68
CA GLY A 336 7.29 -40.74 -5.06
C GLY A 336 7.14 -40.54 -3.54
N GLY A 337 7.75 -39.52 -2.98
CA GLY A 337 7.58 -39.03 -1.61
C GLY A 337 6.76 -37.75 -1.54
N GLN A 338 6.53 -37.25 -0.33
CA GLN A 338 5.93 -35.96 -0.10
C GLN A 338 6.97 -34.95 0.37
N LEU A 339 6.85 -33.69 -0.07
CA LEU A 339 7.63 -32.59 0.47
C LEU A 339 7.31 -32.42 1.98
N SER A 340 8.32 -32.16 2.77
CA SER A 340 8.11 -31.65 4.13
C SER A 340 7.47 -30.28 4.07
N GLU A 341 6.83 -29.85 5.15
CA GLU A 341 6.23 -28.49 5.22
C GLU A 341 7.27 -27.39 5.00
N VAL A 342 8.50 -27.58 5.48
CA VAL A 342 9.62 -26.63 5.26
C VAL A 342 9.99 -26.56 3.78
N GLU A 343 10.12 -27.70 3.10
CA GLU A 343 10.42 -27.74 1.66
C GLU A 343 9.27 -27.10 0.86
N ALA A 344 8.01 -27.38 1.22
CA ALA A 344 6.85 -26.76 0.60
C ALA A 344 6.83 -25.24 0.81
N ALA A 345 7.18 -24.76 2.03
CA ALA A 345 7.27 -23.34 2.33
C ALA A 345 8.29 -22.62 1.43
N PHE A 346 9.49 -23.19 1.26
CA PHE A 346 10.50 -22.63 0.34
C PHE A 346 10.05 -22.68 -1.11
N ALA A 347 9.43 -23.78 -1.55
CA ALA A 347 8.91 -23.89 -2.91
C ALA A 347 7.84 -22.82 -3.22
N GLY A 348 7.03 -22.43 -2.24
CA GLY A 348 6.09 -21.31 -2.38
C GLY A 348 6.79 -19.97 -2.55
N ILE A 349 7.88 -19.72 -1.81
CA ILE A 349 8.69 -18.51 -1.97
C ILE A 349 9.39 -18.51 -3.33
N ASP A 350 9.88 -19.66 -3.80
CA ASP A 350 10.50 -19.78 -5.12
C ASP A 350 9.49 -19.53 -6.26
N ALA A 351 8.26 -19.99 -6.11
CA ALA A 351 7.18 -19.70 -7.07
C ALA A 351 6.83 -18.20 -7.10
N MET A 352 6.79 -17.55 -5.94
CA MET A 352 6.65 -16.09 -5.83
C MET A 352 7.81 -15.37 -6.52
N GLU A 353 9.05 -15.76 -6.28
CA GLU A 353 10.23 -15.21 -6.94
C GLU A 353 10.16 -15.33 -8.47
N ALA A 354 9.73 -16.49 -8.97
CA ALA A 354 9.56 -16.71 -10.40
C ALA A 354 8.51 -15.75 -11.01
N TRP A 355 7.39 -15.54 -10.32
CA TRP A 355 6.38 -14.57 -10.74
C TRP A 355 6.89 -13.13 -10.69
N MET A 356 7.64 -12.74 -9.67
CA MET A 356 8.26 -11.41 -9.56
C MET A 356 9.21 -11.14 -10.74
N LYS A 357 10.02 -12.14 -11.12
CA LYS A 357 10.90 -12.10 -12.31
C LYS A 357 10.10 -12.02 -13.61
N GLU A 358 9.00 -12.78 -13.72
CA GLU A 358 8.09 -12.72 -14.88
C GLU A 358 7.51 -11.30 -15.09
N LEU A 359 7.20 -10.58 -14.03
CA LEU A 359 6.72 -9.21 -14.07
C LEU A 359 7.83 -8.17 -14.35
N GLY A 360 9.10 -8.52 -14.19
CA GLY A 360 10.23 -7.60 -14.34
C GLY A 360 10.37 -6.62 -13.18
N LEU A 361 10.11 -7.07 -11.95
CA LEU A 361 10.32 -6.28 -10.75
C LEU A 361 11.81 -6.10 -10.46
N VAL A 362 12.18 -4.97 -9.87
CA VAL A 362 13.51 -4.78 -9.27
C VAL A 362 13.55 -5.54 -7.95
N MET A 363 14.50 -6.45 -7.81
CA MET A 363 14.50 -7.43 -6.73
C MET A 363 15.68 -7.29 -5.77
N ASN A 364 16.43 -6.19 -5.86
CA ASN A 364 17.51 -5.86 -4.92
C ASN A 364 17.58 -4.35 -4.68
N LEU A 365 18.09 -3.97 -3.53
CA LEU A 365 18.20 -2.57 -3.11
C LEU A 365 19.32 -1.82 -3.84
N THR A 366 20.35 -2.53 -4.34
CA THR A 366 21.47 -1.91 -5.08
C THR A 366 20.98 -1.25 -6.36
N GLU A 367 20.13 -1.93 -7.13
CA GLU A 367 19.50 -1.35 -8.32
C GLU A 367 18.60 -0.14 -8.02
N LEU A 368 18.13 -0.03 -6.77
CA LEU A 368 17.34 1.10 -6.29
C LEU A 368 18.20 2.21 -5.67
N GLY A 369 19.52 2.08 -5.74
CA GLY A 369 20.47 3.11 -5.28
C GLY A 369 20.95 2.97 -3.85
N ALA A 370 20.61 1.88 -3.14
CA ALA A 370 21.17 1.62 -1.82
C ALA A 370 22.60 1.06 -1.92
N THR A 371 23.41 1.39 -0.93
CA THR A 371 24.81 0.94 -0.81
C THR A 371 25.06 0.34 0.58
N GLU A 372 26.12 -0.47 0.72
CA GLU A 372 26.45 -1.14 1.99
C GLU A 372 26.56 -0.15 3.18
N ASP A 373 27.09 1.03 2.95
CA ASP A 373 27.23 2.06 3.98
C ASP A 373 25.90 2.67 4.44
N MET A 374 24.81 2.48 3.69
CA MET A 374 23.47 2.90 4.08
C MET A 374 22.76 1.88 4.98
N VAL A 375 23.18 0.61 4.98
CA VAL A 375 22.46 -0.51 5.63
C VAL A 375 22.20 -0.25 7.12
N GLU A 376 23.21 0.17 7.86
CA GLU A 376 23.08 0.43 9.30
C GLU A 376 22.08 1.57 9.57
N GLY A 377 22.11 2.64 8.75
CA GLY A 377 21.20 3.76 8.87
C GLY A 377 19.76 3.40 8.47
N ILE A 378 19.58 2.55 7.46
CA ILE A 378 18.26 2.02 7.08
C ILE A 378 17.70 1.15 8.22
N ALA A 379 18.56 0.30 8.82
CA ALA A 379 18.15 -0.53 9.95
C ALA A 379 17.73 0.32 11.17
N ASP A 380 18.46 1.39 11.48
CA ASP A 380 18.13 2.32 12.56
C ASP A 380 16.82 3.09 12.33
N SER A 381 16.46 3.30 11.06
CA SER A 381 15.20 3.94 10.65
C SER A 381 14.03 2.97 10.55
N THR A 382 14.28 1.65 10.62
CA THR A 382 13.24 0.62 10.50
C THR A 382 12.48 0.48 11.81
N ILE A 383 11.16 0.70 11.77
CA ILE A 383 10.27 0.46 12.92
C ILE A 383 10.04 -1.05 13.06
N ILE A 384 10.47 -1.64 14.18
CA ILE A 384 10.29 -3.07 14.43
C ILE A 384 8.91 -3.33 15.03
N LEU A 385 8.07 -4.07 14.30
CA LEU A 385 6.72 -4.44 14.69
C LEU A 385 6.69 -5.83 15.35
N LYS A 386 5.59 -6.12 16.06
CA LYS A 386 5.46 -7.33 16.92
C LYS A 386 4.34 -8.27 16.48
N GLY A 387 3.69 -7.98 15.34
CA GLY A 387 2.49 -8.72 14.90
C GLY A 387 2.78 -9.98 14.07
N GLY A 388 3.98 -10.11 13.52
CA GLY A 388 4.42 -11.25 12.73
C GLY A 388 4.81 -12.48 13.54
N TYR A 389 5.34 -13.51 12.88
CA TYR A 389 5.77 -14.75 13.52
C TYR A 389 7.01 -14.60 14.41
N LYS A 390 7.83 -13.61 14.10
CA LYS A 390 9.07 -13.30 14.83
C LYS A 390 9.20 -11.79 14.99
N VAL A 391 9.56 -11.36 16.21
CA VAL A 391 9.98 -9.99 16.45
C VAL A 391 11.48 -9.93 16.18
N LEU A 392 11.86 -9.16 15.13
CA LEU A 392 13.25 -9.03 14.72
C LEU A 392 14.06 -8.25 15.74
N THR A 393 15.35 -8.58 15.87
CA THR A 393 16.36 -7.69 16.47
C THR A 393 16.90 -6.74 15.40
N ARG A 394 17.62 -5.70 15.83
CA ARG A 394 18.31 -4.78 14.91
C ARG A 394 19.32 -5.51 14.02
N GLU A 395 20.07 -6.44 14.61
CA GLU A 395 21.09 -7.23 13.91
C GLU A 395 20.48 -8.11 12.82
N GLU A 396 19.31 -8.69 13.08
CA GLU A 396 18.55 -9.46 12.09
C GLU A 396 18.03 -8.56 10.96
N VAL A 397 17.59 -7.34 11.27
CA VAL A 397 17.23 -6.34 10.24
C VAL A 397 18.43 -6.01 9.35
N VAL A 398 19.61 -5.78 9.94
CA VAL A 398 20.86 -5.54 9.19
C VAL A 398 21.19 -6.73 8.29
N GLU A 399 21.06 -7.96 8.79
CA GLU A 399 21.32 -9.17 8.00
C GLU A 399 20.37 -9.27 6.79
N ILE A 400 19.06 -9.07 7.01
CA ILE A 400 18.04 -9.09 5.95
C ILE A 400 18.33 -8.01 4.91
N LEU A 401 18.68 -6.78 5.32
CA LEU A 401 19.02 -5.69 4.42
C LEU A 401 20.28 -5.99 3.59
N ARG A 402 21.31 -6.61 4.18
CA ARG A 402 22.49 -7.06 3.43
C ARG A 402 22.17 -8.12 2.40
N GLN A 403 21.29 -9.06 2.73
CA GLN A 403 20.79 -10.06 1.78
C GLN A 403 19.91 -9.44 0.68
N SER A 404 19.45 -8.22 0.88
CA SER A 404 18.61 -7.47 -0.08
C SER A 404 19.44 -6.58 -1.03
N LEU A 405 20.76 -6.44 -0.81
CA LEU A 405 21.67 -5.72 -1.74
C LEU A 405 22.02 -6.59 -2.94
#